data_49248e8a38b615bfe4712b2560927342
#
_entry.id   49248e8a38b615bfe4712b2560927342
#
_cell.length_a   1.000
_cell.length_b   1.000
_cell.length_c   1.000
_cell.angle_alpha   90.00
_cell.angle_beta   90.00
_cell.angle_gamma   90.00
#
_symmetry.space_group_name_H-M   'P 1'
#
loop_
_entity.id
_entity.type
_entity.pdbx_description
1 polymer ?
#
loop_
_entity_poly.entity_id
_entity_poly.type
_entity_poly.pdbx_seq_one_letter_code
_entity_poly.pdbx_strand_id
1 'polypeptide(L)'
;MDPQIFCQILKLQADLVASKWLSQPDLTRTRAFEFIDDMTSILQQKSVTNLIHIVLLRLSQLGENSQNLHAFQRMFNDFQNVFAHIDTEHKCLVHFEKNLGTYFPPVEVIINKEDFYNNQANISDPENEKVSFQFFPIRETIKKFLEIPGVLKSTLSYLADLENDDSILFNFVQGERWKIIKRDYENRIVLPLFLYWDEYETNNPLGSHKGIGQIGAVYVVIACLHPQLQSKVENIFILTLFRSIDLEKVPLRMFFTKGVNELNFLATSGIPVSTPDGFTANYPCRFCHVKSSEMSTILKESQCKLRDETSYQSDLLADDLKKTGVARQSAISDLKSGSTLELIGVDPAHDIFEGIVEYDTGLILHQFIEIDDFFTLTELNSRVQNFDYGPNETNKPRPIKLNQIKNKHIKMSASEAFCFIRNLGLLIGDLVPRANEHWDLFITLREIIDIVVSPIVDVDILNYLESLIAEYLGKLTSLFKDCVKPKHHLLPHYPRVSKRFGPIWHLSTLRCESKNRISKLAAHASRNRQNITKTLAIKSQLQASDRFLRNENLELKLYEYQTSETLKVTDLPNMHLSQHLSECSINDTW
;
A
#
# COMPACT_ATOMS: atom_id res chain seq x y z
N MET A 1 -1.93 -39.00 -26.15
CA MET A 1 -1.07 -37.86 -25.70
C MET A 1 0.38 -38.29 -25.91
N ASP A 2 1.17 -37.47 -26.56
CA ASP A 2 2.61 -37.71 -26.75
C ASP A 2 3.31 -37.82 -25.38
N PRO A 3 4.13 -38.85 -25.14
CA PRO A 3 4.87 -39.02 -23.90
C PRO A 3 5.73 -37.81 -23.52
N GLN A 4 6.32 -37.10 -24.48
CA GLN A 4 7.11 -35.89 -24.20
C GLN A 4 6.25 -34.74 -23.70
N ILE A 5 5.08 -34.54 -24.31
CA ILE A 5 4.11 -33.52 -23.89
C ILE A 5 3.60 -33.84 -22.47
N PHE A 6 3.32 -35.12 -22.18
CA PHE A 6 2.89 -35.54 -20.84
C PHE A 6 3.94 -35.20 -19.78
N CYS A 7 5.21 -35.53 -20.02
CA CYS A 7 6.30 -35.22 -19.09
C CYS A 7 6.50 -33.71 -18.88
N GLN A 8 6.32 -32.90 -19.92
CA GLN A 8 6.37 -31.43 -19.81
C GLN A 8 5.23 -30.90 -18.94
N ILE A 9 4.00 -31.40 -19.14
CA ILE A 9 2.84 -31.02 -18.32
C ILE A 9 3.06 -31.39 -16.85
N LEU A 10 3.59 -32.60 -16.57
CA LEU A 10 3.90 -33.02 -15.21
C LEU A 10 4.91 -32.10 -14.53
N LYS A 11 5.99 -31.72 -15.19
CA LYS A 11 6.99 -30.79 -14.66
C LYS A 11 6.38 -29.43 -14.37
N LEU A 12 5.57 -28.89 -15.27
CA LEU A 12 4.87 -27.64 -15.04
C LEU A 12 3.92 -27.71 -13.82
N GLN A 13 3.23 -28.85 -13.64
CA GLN A 13 2.40 -29.04 -12.45
C GLN A 13 3.22 -29.09 -11.16
N ALA A 14 4.40 -29.71 -11.19
CA ALA A 14 5.33 -29.72 -10.05
C ALA A 14 5.83 -28.30 -9.73
N ASP A 15 6.17 -27.52 -10.75
CA ASP A 15 6.57 -26.12 -10.61
C ASP A 15 5.47 -25.27 -9.97
N LEU A 16 4.22 -25.43 -10.42
CA LEU A 16 3.05 -24.73 -9.87
C LEU A 16 2.77 -25.13 -8.40
N VAL A 17 2.95 -26.40 -8.05
CA VAL A 17 2.76 -26.88 -6.67
C VAL A 17 3.86 -26.33 -5.75
N ALA A 18 5.12 -26.45 -6.16
CA ALA A 18 6.25 -25.92 -5.40
C ALA A 18 6.17 -24.41 -5.21
N SER A 19 5.85 -23.68 -6.28
CA SER A 19 5.67 -22.24 -6.28
C SER A 19 4.56 -21.83 -5.30
N LYS A 20 3.41 -22.53 -5.31
CA LYS A 20 2.30 -22.30 -4.38
C LYS A 20 2.72 -22.44 -2.91
N TRP A 21 3.48 -23.48 -2.57
CA TRP A 21 3.93 -23.67 -1.18
C TRP A 21 4.98 -22.63 -0.77
N LEU A 22 5.93 -22.35 -1.65
CA LEU A 22 6.97 -21.36 -1.41
C LEU A 22 6.42 -19.93 -1.29
N SER A 23 5.31 -19.62 -1.95
CA SER A 23 4.65 -18.30 -1.91
C SER A 23 3.85 -18.05 -0.64
N GLN A 24 3.39 -19.10 0.08
CA GLN A 24 2.55 -18.91 1.29
C GLN A 24 3.29 -18.10 2.36
N PRO A 25 2.74 -16.98 2.86
CA PRO A 25 3.44 -16.10 3.79
C PRO A 25 3.68 -16.76 5.15
N ASP A 26 2.80 -17.63 5.60
CA ASP A 26 2.82 -18.34 6.88
C ASP A 26 3.60 -19.67 6.84
N LEU A 27 4.10 -20.06 5.67
CA LEU A 27 4.88 -21.29 5.49
C LEU A 27 6.37 -20.95 5.31
N THR A 28 7.27 -21.56 6.11
CA THR A 28 8.71 -21.41 5.90
C THR A 28 9.17 -22.12 4.63
N ARG A 29 10.26 -21.65 4.02
CA ARG A 29 10.85 -22.32 2.85
C ARG A 29 11.29 -23.76 3.17
N THR A 30 11.88 -23.98 4.33
CA THR A 30 12.24 -25.33 4.82
C THR A 30 11.02 -26.24 4.84
N ARG A 31 9.89 -25.77 5.39
CA ARG A 31 8.67 -26.57 5.46
C ARG A 31 8.08 -26.85 4.08
N ALA A 32 8.20 -25.92 3.13
CA ALA A 32 7.79 -26.14 1.75
C ALA A 32 8.61 -27.26 1.08
N PHE A 33 9.92 -27.33 1.35
CA PHE A 33 10.76 -28.42 0.84
C PHE A 33 10.51 -29.74 1.54
N GLU A 34 10.18 -29.76 2.83
CA GLU A 34 9.69 -30.98 3.51
C GLU A 34 8.44 -31.55 2.80
N PHE A 35 7.50 -30.72 2.37
CA PHE A 35 6.34 -31.18 1.59
C PHE A 35 6.75 -31.75 0.22
N ILE A 36 7.73 -31.16 -0.46
CA ILE A 36 8.25 -31.69 -1.72
C ILE A 36 8.88 -33.07 -1.50
N ASP A 37 9.65 -33.23 -0.43
CA ASP A 37 10.28 -34.50 -0.06
C ASP A 37 9.23 -35.58 0.31
N ASP A 38 8.19 -35.21 1.07
CA ASP A 38 7.10 -36.10 1.42
C ASP A 38 6.35 -36.56 0.16
N MET A 39 6.03 -35.66 -0.76
CA MET A 39 5.40 -36.00 -2.03
C MET A 39 6.28 -36.91 -2.90
N THR A 40 7.56 -36.62 -2.98
CA THR A 40 8.54 -37.46 -3.69
C THR A 40 8.60 -38.86 -3.09
N SER A 41 8.65 -38.95 -1.76
CA SER A 41 8.65 -40.22 -1.04
C SER A 41 7.41 -41.05 -1.31
N ILE A 42 6.22 -40.41 -1.39
CA ILE A 42 4.96 -41.09 -1.75
C ILE A 42 5.03 -41.66 -3.17
N LEU A 43 5.50 -40.89 -4.13
CA LEU A 43 5.61 -41.30 -5.53
C LEU A 43 6.62 -42.42 -5.76
N GLN A 44 7.64 -42.51 -4.91
CA GLN A 44 8.70 -43.52 -4.97
C GLN A 44 8.42 -44.75 -4.08
N GLN A 45 7.27 -44.80 -3.39
CA GLN A 45 6.95 -45.97 -2.56
C GLN A 45 6.90 -47.26 -3.35
N LYS A 46 7.28 -48.37 -2.66
CA LYS A 46 7.28 -49.70 -3.25
C LYS A 46 5.93 -50.12 -3.84
N SER A 47 4.82 -49.65 -3.26
CA SER A 47 3.46 -49.88 -3.76
C SER A 47 3.25 -49.24 -5.14
N VAL A 48 3.70 -48.00 -5.33
CA VAL A 48 3.60 -47.27 -6.61
C VAL A 48 4.52 -47.94 -7.66
N THR A 49 5.75 -48.27 -7.28
CA THR A 49 6.69 -48.98 -8.16
C THR A 49 6.15 -50.34 -8.59
N ASN A 50 5.54 -51.10 -7.68
CA ASN A 50 4.89 -52.37 -8.01
C ASN A 50 3.71 -52.20 -8.95
N LEU A 51 2.86 -51.16 -8.74
CA LEU A 51 1.76 -50.84 -9.62
C LEU A 51 2.24 -50.54 -11.06
N ILE A 52 3.27 -49.73 -11.18
CA ILE A 52 3.91 -49.43 -12.45
C ILE A 52 4.41 -50.71 -13.14
N HIS A 53 5.06 -51.57 -12.40
CA HIS A 53 5.53 -52.86 -12.93
C HIS A 53 4.38 -53.74 -13.43
N ILE A 54 3.30 -53.85 -12.68
CA ILE A 54 2.09 -54.58 -13.09
C ILE A 54 1.50 -53.99 -14.39
N VAL A 55 1.42 -52.65 -14.51
CA VAL A 55 0.91 -52.02 -15.72
C VAL A 55 1.79 -52.30 -16.92
N LEU A 56 3.13 -52.21 -16.78
CA LEU A 56 4.09 -52.48 -17.87
C LEU A 56 4.02 -53.94 -18.30
N LEU A 57 3.91 -54.91 -17.35
CA LEU A 57 3.70 -56.31 -17.64
C LEU A 57 2.41 -56.53 -18.42
N ARG A 58 1.33 -55.88 -18.02
CA ARG A 58 0.04 -56.02 -18.70
C ARG A 58 0.06 -55.48 -20.12
N LEU A 59 0.70 -54.32 -20.34
CA LEU A 59 0.88 -53.76 -21.67
C LEU A 59 1.73 -54.70 -22.57
N SER A 60 2.76 -55.29 -22.05
CA SER A 60 3.58 -56.32 -22.76
C SER A 60 2.73 -57.53 -23.14
N GLN A 61 1.87 -58.02 -22.25
CA GLN A 61 0.95 -59.16 -22.50
C GLN A 61 -0.10 -58.81 -23.56
N LEU A 62 -0.49 -57.56 -23.69
CA LEU A 62 -1.43 -57.05 -24.70
C LEU A 62 -0.80 -56.85 -26.08
N GLY A 63 0.53 -57.16 -26.24
CA GLY A 63 1.23 -57.09 -27.50
C GLY A 63 1.80 -55.72 -27.86
N GLU A 64 1.93 -54.81 -26.91
CA GLU A 64 2.63 -53.53 -27.12
C GLU A 64 4.06 -53.79 -27.56
N ASN A 65 4.53 -53.01 -28.55
CA ASN A 65 5.86 -53.13 -29.05
C ASN A 65 6.91 -52.58 -28.05
N SER A 66 8.16 -53.04 -28.20
CA SER A 66 9.26 -52.69 -27.29
C SER A 66 9.49 -51.16 -27.19
N GLN A 67 9.28 -50.41 -28.28
CA GLN A 67 9.46 -48.97 -28.33
C GLN A 67 8.42 -48.24 -27.45
N ASN A 68 7.17 -48.68 -27.50
CA ASN A 68 6.10 -48.13 -26.69
C ASN A 68 6.32 -48.47 -25.22
N LEU A 69 6.73 -49.71 -24.87
CA LEU A 69 7.02 -50.07 -23.51
C LEU A 69 8.16 -49.24 -22.92
N HIS A 70 9.21 -48.98 -23.67
CA HIS A 70 10.28 -48.04 -23.26
C HIS A 70 9.79 -46.61 -23.08
N ALA A 71 8.85 -46.15 -23.91
CA ALA A 71 8.24 -44.84 -23.76
C ALA A 71 7.42 -44.76 -22.47
N PHE A 72 6.57 -45.72 -22.19
CA PHE A 72 5.80 -45.80 -20.93
C PHE A 72 6.72 -45.88 -19.70
N GLN A 73 7.81 -46.68 -19.77
CA GLN A 73 8.74 -46.78 -18.67
C GLN A 73 9.44 -45.45 -18.36
N ARG A 74 9.79 -44.65 -19.39
CA ARG A 74 10.32 -43.30 -19.22
C ARG A 74 9.27 -42.37 -18.59
N MET A 75 8.02 -42.41 -19.07
CA MET A 75 6.94 -41.60 -18.49
C MET A 75 6.72 -41.90 -17.00
N PHE A 76 6.72 -43.19 -16.60
CA PHE A 76 6.57 -43.56 -15.21
C PHE A 76 7.78 -43.15 -14.37
N ASN A 77 8.99 -43.24 -14.91
CA ASN A 77 10.20 -42.76 -14.23
C ASN A 77 10.15 -41.24 -14.03
N ASP A 78 9.73 -40.47 -15.03
CA ASP A 78 9.57 -39.03 -14.94
C ASP A 78 8.46 -38.66 -13.94
N PHE A 79 7.36 -39.45 -13.85
CA PHE A 79 6.33 -39.27 -12.85
C PHE A 79 6.85 -39.49 -11.43
N GLN A 80 7.62 -40.56 -11.18
CA GLN A 80 8.20 -40.83 -9.86
C GLN A 80 9.24 -39.78 -9.43
N ASN A 81 9.88 -39.12 -10.39
CA ASN A 81 10.94 -38.13 -10.17
C ASN A 81 10.50 -36.70 -10.60
N VAL A 82 9.19 -36.42 -10.55
CA VAL A 82 8.62 -35.16 -11.06
C VAL A 82 9.21 -33.90 -10.43
N PHE A 83 9.64 -33.97 -9.17
CA PHE A 83 10.26 -32.87 -8.43
C PHE A 83 11.79 -32.84 -8.52
N ALA A 84 12.46 -33.80 -9.18
CA ALA A 84 13.92 -33.92 -9.17
C ALA A 84 14.68 -32.67 -9.68
N HIS A 85 14.05 -31.86 -10.55
CA HIS A 85 14.61 -30.62 -11.07
C HIS A 85 14.51 -29.44 -10.08
N ILE A 86 13.68 -29.56 -9.04
CA ILE A 86 13.42 -28.53 -8.01
C ILE A 86 13.46 -29.10 -6.58
N ASP A 87 14.17 -30.21 -6.35
CA ASP A 87 14.23 -30.94 -5.07
C ASP A 87 14.95 -30.18 -3.94
N THR A 88 15.72 -29.13 -4.27
CA THR A 88 16.39 -28.27 -3.29
C THR A 88 16.08 -26.81 -3.54
N GLU A 89 16.16 -25.99 -2.49
CA GLU A 89 15.94 -24.54 -2.59
C GLU A 89 16.80 -23.92 -3.70
N HIS A 90 18.07 -24.27 -3.77
CA HIS A 90 18.97 -23.75 -4.79
C HIS A 90 18.53 -24.12 -6.21
N LYS A 91 18.25 -25.40 -6.48
CA LYS A 91 17.77 -25.84 -7.79
C LYS A 91 16.46 -25.16 -8.18
N CYS A 92 15.53 -25.07 -7.22
CA CYS A 92 14.22 -24.46 -7.42
C CYS A 92 14.36 -22.97 -7.78
N LEU A 93 15.12 -22.20 -7.01
CA LEU A 93 15.32 -20.77 -7.27
C LEU A 93 16.03 -20.53 -8.61
N VAL A 94 17.06 -21.32 -8.93
CA VAL A 94 17.76 -21.24 -10.23
C VAL A 94 16.84 -21.62 -11.39
N HIS A 95 15.99 -22.62 -11.20
CA HIS A 95 15.00 -23.03 -12.22
C HIS A 95 13.98 -21.91 -12.47
N PHE A 96 13.41 -21.31 -11.42
CA PHE A 96 12.46 -20.21 -11.53
C PHE A 96 13.09 -18.94 -12.12
N GLU A 97 14.35 -18.67 -11.83
CA GLU A 97 15.09 -17.54 -12.38
C GLU A 97 15.45 -17.75 -13.87
N LYS A 98 16.19 -18.84 -14.16
CA LYS A 98 16.86 -19.02 -15.46
C LYS A 98 16.01 -19.74 -16.49
N ASN A 99 15.21 -20.72 -16.08
CA ASN A 99 14.44 -21.54 -17.00
C ASN A 99 13.03 -20.97 -17.23
N LEU A 100 12.38 -20.48 -16.15
CA LEU A 100 11.02 -19.95 -16.23
C LEU A 100 10.98 -18.41 -16.34
N GLY A 101 12.03 -17.69 -15.90
CA GLY A 101 12.09 -16.24 -15.94
C GLY A 101 11.00 -15.58 -15.10
N THR A 102 10.62 -16.21 -13.99
CA THR A 102 9.54 -15.72 -13.09
C THR A 102 10.05 -15.22 -11.75
N TYR A 103 11.22 -15.64 -11.31
CA TYR A 103 11.86 -15.24 -10.06
C TYR A 103 13.01 -14.27 -10.34
N PHE A 104 12.98 -13.11 -9.69
CA PHE A 104 14.02 -12.09 -9.77
C PHE A 104 14.67 -11.93 -8.39
N PRO A 105 15.88 -12.50 -8.18
CA PRO A 105 16.50 -12.51 -6.86
C PRO A 105 16.70 -11.08 -6.33
N PRO A 106 16.36 -10.82 -5.06
CA PRO A 106 16.69 -9.55 -4.42
C PRO A 106 18.20 -9.40 -4.29
N VAL A 107 18.69 -8.17 -4.43
CA VAL A 107 20.12 -7.85 -4.38
C VAL A 107 20.43 -7.22 -3.03
N GLU A 108 21.34 -7.83 -2.27
CA GLU A 108 21.87 -7.21 -1.06
C GLU A 108 22.86 -6.10 -1.43
N VAL A 109 22.56 -4.88 -1.03
CA VAL A 109 23.38 -3.69 -1.26
C VAL A 109 24.06 -3.31 0.04
N ILE A 110 25.38 -3.28 0.04
CA ILE A 110 26.19 -2.84 1.19
C ILE A 110 26.45 -1.36 1.03
N ILE A 111 26.17 -0.57 2.07
CA ILE A 111 26.48 0.84 2.13
C ILE A 111 27.91 0.99 2.68
N ASN A 112 28.81 1.53 1.86
CA ASN A 112 30.17 1.81 2.28
C ASN A 112 30.22 3.11 3.07
N LYS A 113 30.90 3.11 4.21
CA LYS A 113 31.06 4.31 5.05
C LYS A 113 31.78 5.44 4.31
N GLU A 114 32.68 5.14 3.38
CA GLU A 114 33.44 6.12 2.59
C GLU A 114 32.56 7.01 1.69
N ASP A 115 31.44 6.47 1.18
CA ASP A 115 30.46 7.23 0.37
C ASP A 115 29.75 8.33 1.18
N PHE A 116 29.99 8.37 2.47
CA PHE A 116 29.24 9.08 3.47
C PHE A 116 30.02 10.14 4.23
N TYR A 117 31.28 9.86 4.57
CA TYR A 117 32.09 10.66 5.49
C TYR A 117 32.94 11.73 4.82
N ASN A 118 32.83 11.95 3.52
CA ASN A 118 33.59 12.99 2.83
C ASN A 118 33.36 14.42 3.35
N ASN A 119 32.47 14.63 4.35
CA ASN A 119 32.17 15.97 4.90
C ASN A 119 32.08 16.08 6.43
N GLN A 120 32.33 15.04 7.24
CA GLN A 120 32.34 15.20 8.72
C GLN A 120 33.42 14.34 9.38
N ALA A 121 34.57 14.98 9.62
CA ALA A 121 35.58 14.44 10.54
C ALA A 121 35.07 14.57 11.98
N ASN A 122 35.16 13.48 12.74
CA ASN A 122 34.95 13.30 14.19
C ASN A 122 33.69 12.49 14.58
N ILE A 123 33.70 11.20 14.29
CA ILE A 123 32.96 10.23 15.11
C ILE A 123 33.88 9.00 15.32
N SER A 124 34.13 8.71 16.60
CA SER A 124 34.91 7.56 17.04
C SER A 124 34.35 6.26 16.49
N ASP A 125 35.19 5.51 15.85
CA ASP A 125 34.93 4.28 15.11
C ASP A 125 34.52 3.13 16.06
N PRO A 126 33.34 2.53 15.94
CA PRO A 126 33.15 1.15 16.32
C PRO A 126 33.37 0.30 15.08
N GLU A 127 34.46 -0.46 15.12
CA GLU A 127 34.87 -1.40 14.09
C GLU A 127 33.72 -2.27 13.58
N ASN A 128 33.56 -2.30 12.25
CA ASN A 128 32.97 -3.39 11.47
C ASN A 128 31.45 -3.64 11.43
N GLU A 129 30.56 -2.75 11.76
CA GLU A 129 29.14 -3.00 11.47
C GLU A 129 28.76 -2.57 10.04
N LYS A 130 28.64 -3.57 9.14
CA LYS A 130 28.19 -3.35 7.76
C LYS A 130 26.69 -3.04 7.75
N VAL A 131 26.30 -1.87 7.22
CA VAL A 131 24.90 -1.56 6.94
C VAL A 131 24.57 -2.08 5.55
N SER A 132 23.47 -2.83 5.43
CA SER A 132 23.00 -3.34 4.14
C SER A 132 21.47 -3.28 4.03
N PHE A 133 20.98 -3.28 2.79
CA PHE A 133 19.56 -3.35 2.49
C PHE A 133 19.29 -4.30 1.32
N GLN A 134 18.04 -4.72 1.17
CA GLN A 134 17.61 -5.56 0.07
C GLN A 134 16.98 -4.68 -1.01
N PHE A 135 17.53 -4.71 -2.20
CA PHE A 135 17.00 -4.04 -3.38
C PHE A 135 16.28 -5.06 -4.28
N PHE A 136 15.12 -4.68 -4.79
CA PHE A 136 14.32 -5.51 -5.68
C PHE A 136 14.51 -5.07 -7.14
N PRO A 137 14.73 -6.00 -8.09
CA PRO A 137 14.83 -5.69 -9.52
C PRO A 137 13.48 -5.21 -10.06
N ILE A 138 13.17 -3.93 -9.84
CA ILE A 138 11.84 -3.37 -10.12
C ILE A 138 11.52 -3.34 -11.61
N ARG A 139 12.52 -3.15 -12.46
CA ARG A 139 12.39 -3.10 -13.91
C ARG A 139 11.90 -4.44 -14.48
N GLU A 140 12.57 -5.52 -14.08
CA GLU A 140 12.22 -6.88 -14.48
C GLU A 140 10.85 -7.27 -13.93
N THR A 141 10.57 -6.90 -12.69
CA THR A 141 9.30 -7.18 -12.02
C THR A 141 8.13 -6.47 -12.70
N ILE A 142 8.24 -5.17 -13.00
CA ILE A 142 7.20 -4.40 -13.70
C ILE A 142 7.04 -4.92 -15.13
N LYS A 143 8.14 -5.19 -15.85
CA LYS A 143 8.10 -5.77 -17.18
C LYS A 143 7.29 -7.08 -17.17
N LYS A 144 7.64 -8.00 -16.28
CA LYS A 144 6.96 -9.30 -16.18
C LYS A 144 5.49 -9.17 -15.79
N PHE A 145 5.17 -8.22 -14.92
CA PHE A 145 3.80 -7.91 -14.57
C PHE A 145 2.98 -7.41 -15.78
N LEU A 146 3.54 -6.53 -16.59
CA LEU A 146 2.86 -6.00 -17.77
C LEU A 146 2.74 -7.06 -18.90
N GLU A 147 3.58 -8.10 -18.88
CA GLU A 147 3.50 -9.25 -19.80
C GLU A 147 2.36 -10.22 -19.44
N ILE A 148 1.77 -10.13 -18.24
CA ILE A 148 0.61 -10.96 -17.88
C ILE A 148 -0.54 -10.65 -18.87
N PRO A 149 -1.19 -11.68 -19.45
CA PRO A 149 -2.24 -11.48 -20.43
C PRO A 149 -3.32 -10.50 -19.95
N GLY A 150 -3.63 -9.53 -20.78
CA GLY A 150 -4.64 -8.51 -20.50
C GLY A 150 -4.15 -7.28 -19.71
N VAL A 151 -3.07 -7.36 -18.93
CA VAL A 151 -2.63 -6.27 -18.03
C VAL A 151 -2.22 -5.03 -18.82
N LEU A 152 -1.26 -5.14 -19.74
CA LEU A 152 -0.80 -3.99 -20.52
C LEU A 152 -1.93 -3.40 -21.37
N LYS A 153 -2.72 -4.25 -22.03
CA LYS A 153 -3.84 -3.81 -22.87
C LYS A 153 -4.87 -3.03 -22.06
N SER A 154 -5.31 -3.55 -20.90
CA SER A 154 -6.29 -2.87 -20.04
C SER A 154 -5.74 -1.57 -19.45
N THR A 155 -4.44 -1.55 -19.11
CA THR A 155 -3.77 -0.34 -18.59
C THR A 155 -3.73 0.77 -19.65
N LEU A 156 -3.37 0.43 -20.88
CA LEU A 156 -3.28 1.41 -21.98
C LEU A 156 -4.67 1.88 -22.43
N SER A 157 -5.67 0.99 -22.46
CA SER A 157 -7.05 1.37 -22.75
C SER A 157 -7.57 2.35 -21.70
N TYR A 158 -7.41 2.00 -20.41
CA TYR A 158 -7.83 2.86 -19.31
C TYR A 158 -7.11 4.22 -19.31
N LEU A 159 -5.81 4.24 -19.61
CA LEU A 159 -5.05 5.49 -19.76
C LEU A 159 -5.63 6.38 -20.85
N ALA A 160 -5.97 5.80 -22.02
CA ALA A 160 -6.57 6.53 -23.14
C ALA A 160 -7.97 7.08 -22.77
N ASP A 161 -8.78 6.30 -22.06
CA ASP A 161 -10.11 6.73 -21.62
C ASP A 161 -10.02 7.93 -20.65
N LEU A 162 -9.07 7.89 -19.70
CA LEU A 162 -8.84 8.97 -18.73
C LEU A 162 -8.35 10.27 -19.38
N GLU A 163 -7.59 10.21 -20.44
CA GLU A 163 -7.04 11.38 -21.14
C GLU A 163 -8.09 12.16 -21.94
N ASN A 164 -9.26 11.59 -22.18
CA ASN A 164 -10.35 12.20 -22.94
C ASN A 164 -11.34 13.01 -22.09
N ASP A 165 -11.30 12.94 -20.76
CA ASP A 165 -12.21 13.67 -19.85
C ASP A 165 -11.43 14.52 -18.86
N ASP A 166 -11.67 15.83 -18.88
CA ASP A 166 -11.00 16.81 -18.03
C ASP A 166 -11.93 17.40 -16.93
N SER A 167 -13.22 17.11 -16.95
CA SER A 167 -14.19 17.70 -16.01
C SER A 167 -14.23 16.95 -14.68
N ILE A 168 -14.02 15.63 -14.74
CA ILE A 168 -14.06 14.75 -13.58
C ILE A 168 -12.71 14.04 -13.44
N LEU A 169 -12.11 14.15 -12.27
CA LEU A 169 -10.84 13.51 -11.96
C LEU A 169 -11.08 12.10 -11.40
N PHE A 170 -10.69 11.09 -12.15
CA PHE A 170 -10.70 9.67 -11.74
C PHE A 170 -9.32 9.17 -11.35
N ASN A 171 -8.26 9.85 -11.81
CA ASN A 171 -6.90 9.36 -11.66
C ASN A 171 -5.88 10.49 -11.72
N PHE A 172 -4.64 10.21 -11.29
CA PHE A 172 -3.47 11.07 -11.39
C PHE A 172 -3.22 11.60 -12.81
N VAL A 173 -3.48 10.80 -13.83
CA VAL A 173 -3.20 11.15 -15.24
C VAL A 173 -4.11 12.27 -15.79
N GLN A 174 -5.14 12.67 -15.07
CA GLN A 174 -5.97 13.83 -15.37
C GLN A 174 -5.51 15.09 -14.63
N GLY A 175 -4.64 14.93 -13.61
CA GLY A 175 -4.12 16.03 -12.83
C GLY A 175 -3.14 16.93 -13.60
N GLU A 176 -3.02 18.18 -13.16
CA GLU A 176 -2.15 19.18 -13.79
C GLU A 176 -0.68 18.72 -13.85
N ARG A 177 -0.20 18.01 -12.82
CA ARG A 177 1.17 17.53 -12.77
C ARG A 177 1.48 16.53 -13.88
N TRP A 178 0.55 15.60 -14.12
CA TRP A 178 0.71 14.65 -15.23
C TRP A 178 0.78 15.34 -16.58
N LYS A 179 -0.09 16.33 -16.82
CA LYS A 179 -0.11 17.09 -18.07
C LYS A 179 1.22 17.78 -18.35
N ILE A 180 1.89 18.28 -17.28
CA ILE A 180 3.25 18.88 -17.38
C ILE A 180 4.27 17.79 -17.74
N ILE A 181 4.31 16.69 -16.97
CA ILE A 181 5.26 15.60 -17.19
C ILE A 181 5.11 15.01 -18.58
N LYS A 182 3.90 14.79 -19.05
CA LYS A 182 3.63 14.16 -20.33
C LYS A 182 4.18 14.97 -21.53
N ARG A 183 4.22 16.30 -21.44
CA ARG A 183 4.80 17.16 -22.48
C ARG A 183 6.28 16.87 -22.72
N ASP A 184 7.04 16.48 -21.69
CA ASP A 184 8.45 16.15 -21.81
C ASP A 184 8.69 14.80 -22.50
N TYR A 185 7.62 14.02 -22.68
CA TYR A 185 7.66 12.67 -23.25
C TYR A 185 6.71 12.51 -24.44
N GLU A 186 6.54 13.56 -25.26
CA GLU A 186 5.70 13.52 -26.46
C GLU A 186 6.00 12.29 -27.32
N ASN A 187 4.95 11.65 -27.83
CA ASN A 187 5.00 10.43 -28.65
C ASN A 187 5.54 9.16 -27.95
N ARG A 188 5.58 9.13 -26.61
CA ARG A 188 5.92 7.93 -25.84
C ARG A 188 4.76 7.47 -24.97
N ILE A 189 4.68 6.15 -24.76
CA ILE A 189 3.83 5.60 -23.73
C ILE A 189 4.51 5.85 -22.38
N VAL A 190 3.85 6.57 -21.48
CA VAL A 190 4.35 6.92 -20.15
C VAL A 190 3.41 6.34 -19.11
N LEU A 191 3.97 5.65 -18.12
CA LEU A 191 3.21 5.10 -17.00
C LEU A 191 3.68 5.78 -15.71
N PRO A 192 2.79 6.48 -14.96
CA PRO A 192 3.16 7.11 -13.70
C PRO A 192 3.40 6.06 -12.61
N LEU A 193 4.48 6.24 -11.86
CA LEU A 193 4.79 5.44 -10.68
C LEU A 193 4.67 6.31 -9.43
N PHE A 194 3.97 5.79 -8.40
CA PHE A 194 3.97 6.36 -7.07
C PHE A 194 4.94 5.59 -6.19
N LEU A 195 5.71 6.32 -5.39
CA LEU A 195 6.55 5.77 -4.34
C LEU A 195 5.92 6.03 -2.98
N TYR A 196 5.94 5.01 -2.14
CA TYR A 196 5.55 5.09 -0.74
C TYR A 196 6.68 4.54 0.11
N TRP A 197 6.89 5.16 1.26
CA TRP A 197 7.81 4.66 2.28
C TRP A 197 7.06 4.53 3.60
N ASP A 198 7.27 3.40 4.28
CA ASP A 198 6.65 3.12 5.57
C ASP A 198 7.56 2.24 6.42
N GLU A 199 7.37 2.30 7.75
CA GLU A 199 8.05 1.47 8.73
C GLU A 199 7.04 0.59 9.46
N TYR A 200 7.33 -0.72 9.56
CA TYR A 200 6.46 -1.64 10.25
C TYR A 200 7.22 -2.59 11.18
N GLU A 201 6.63 -2.89 12.34
CA GLU A 201 7.19 -3.81 13.32
C GLU A 201 6.91 -5.26 12.94
N THR A 202 7.96 -6.10 12.93
CA THR A 202 7.88 -7.54 12.67
C THR A 202 7.87 -8.39 13.93
N ASN A 203 8.21 -7.81 15.08
CA ASN A 203 8.10 -8.45 16.39
C ASN A 203 6.70 -8.22 16.99
N ASN A 204 6.43 -8.88 18.12
CA ASN A 204 5.22 -8.57 18.88
C ASN A 204 5.32 -7.11 19.41
N PRO A 205 4.41 -6.20 18.99
CA PRO A 205 4.46 -4.79 19.42
C PRO A 205 4.26 -4.57 20.92
N LEU A 206 3.80 -5.59 21.64
CA LEU A 206 3.63 -5.59 23.10
C LEU A 206 4.76 -6.34 23.82
N GLY A 207 5.72 -6.92 23.09
CA GLY A 207 6.82 -7.70 23.66
C GLY A 207 8.03 -6.86 24.05
N SER A 208 8.96 -7.49 24.79
CA SER A 208 10.24 -6.89 25.26
C SER A 208 11.18 -6.48 24.11
N HIS A 209 10.95 -6.94 22.89
CA HIS A 209 11.74 -6.65 21.70
C HIS A 209 11.06 -5.65 20.75
N LYS A 210 10.13 -4.85 21.25
CA LYS A 210 9.48 -3.77 20.48
C LYS A 210 10.53 -2.78 19.96
N GLY A 211 10.45 -2.44 18.68
CA GLY A 211 11.34 -1.49 17.99
C GLY A 211 12.60 -2.12 17.38
N ILE A 212 13.05 -3.28 17.86
CA ILE A 212 14.25 -3.97 17.32
C ILE A 212 13.97 -4.62 15.96
N GLY A 213 12.73 -5.05 15.73
CA GLY A 213 12.27 -5.72 14.51
C GLY A 213 11.61 -4.78 13.50
N GLN A 214 11.82 -3.48 13.62
CA GLN A 214 11.23 -2.51 12.72
C GLN A 214 11.93 -2.50 11.36
N ILE A 215 11.13 -2.64 10.30
CA ILE A 215 11.58 -2.72 8.91
C ILE A 215 11.06 -1.50 8.16
N GLY A 216 11.97 -0.77 7.50
CA GLY A 216 11.62 0.23 6.51
C GLY A 216 11.42 -0.41 5.14
N ALA A 217 10.34 -0.05 4.48
CA ALA A 217 9.99 -0.55 3.16
C ALA A 217 9.64 0.60 2.21
N VAL A 218 10.18 0.54 1.00
CA VAL A 218 9.80 1.44 -0.09
C VAL A 218 8.98 0.66 -1.10
N TYR A 219 7.80 1.17 -1.39
CA TYR A 219 6.84 0.57 -2.30
C TYR A 219 6.71 1.37 -3.59
N VAL A 220 6.42 0.68 -4.69
CA VAL A 220 6.14 1.24 -6.01
C VAL A 220 4.77 0.78 -6.46
N VAL A 221 3.95 1.72 -6.94
CA VAL A 221 2.62 1.46 -7.50
C VAL A 221 2.53 2.12 -8.88
N ILE A 222 1.99 1.41 -9.86
CA ILE A 222 1.64 2.00 -11.15
C ILE A 222 0.30 2.73 -10.97
N ALA A 223 0.32 4.06 -11.04
CA ALA A 223 -0.84 4.88 -10.67
C ALA A 223 -1.98 4.85 -11.70
N CYS A 224 -1.72 4.47 -12.95
CA CYS A 224 -2.71 4.39 -14.02
C CYS A 224 -3.24 2.97 -14.28
N LEU A 225 -3.10 2.06 -13.33
CA LEU A 225 -3.74 0.74 -13.45
C LEU A 225 -5.27 0.90 -13.39
N HIS A 226 -5.98 0.07 -14.16
CA HIS A 226 -7.43 -0.03 -14.03
C HIS A 226 -7.82 -0.32 -12.56
N PRO A 227 -8.89 0.29 -11.99
CA PRO A 227 -9.26 0.18 -10.57
C PRO A 227 -9.29 -1.25 -10.02
N GLN A 228 -9.77 -2.22 -10.80
CA GLN A 228 -9.78 -3.64 -10.42
C GLN A 228 -8.37 -4.23 -10.23
N LEU A 229 -7.39 -3.77 -10.99
CA LEU A 229 -5.98 -4.15 -10.82
C LEU A 229 -5.34 -3.33 -9.71
N GLN A 230 -5.65 -2.04 -9.66
CA GLN A 230 -5.11 -1.13 -8.65
C GLN A 230 -5.53 -1.54 -7.24
N SER A 231 -6.74 -2.07 -7.02
CA SER A 231 -7.23 -2.51 -5.71
C SER A 231 -6.48 -3.70 -5.12
N LYS A 232 -5.77 -4.48 -5.94
CA LYS A 232 -5.06 -5.70 -5.50
C LYS A 232 -3.74 -5.36 -4.82
N VAL A 233 -3.54 -5.85 -3.59
CA VAL A 233 -2.31 -5.66 -2.79
C VAL A 233 -1.07 -6.29 -3.47
N GLU A 234 -1.26 -7.31 -4.29
CA GLU A 234 -0.22 -7.96 -5.09
C GLU A 234 0.39 -7.01 -6.14
N ASN A 235 -0.33 -5.97 -6.56
CA ASN A 235 0.12 -4.95 -7.51
C ASN A 235 0.87 -3.79 -6.85
N ILE A 236 1.17 -3.91 -5.56
CA ILE A 236 2.10 -3.06 -4.83
C ILE A 236 3.45 -3.76 -4.83
N PHE A 237 4.44 -3.18 -5.51
CA PHE A 237 5.79 -3.74 -5.63
C PHE A 237 6.68 -3.20 -4.54
N ILE A 238 7.62 -4.00 -4.06
CA ILE A 238 8.65 -3.55 -3.12
C ILE A 238 9.87 -3.10 -3.93
N LEU A 239 10.43 -1.95 -3.59
CA LEU A 239 11.67 -1.43 -4.18
C LEU A 239 12.86 -1.74 -3.28
N THR A 240 12.73 -1.45 -1.98
CA THR A 240 13.78 -1.73 -0.99
C THR A 240 13.20 -2.18 0.34
N LEU A 241 13.96 -3.01 1.08
CA LEU A 241 13.72 -3.35 2.48
C LEU A 241 15.00 -3.16 3.28
N PHE A 242 14.93 -2.47 4.41
CA PHE A 242 16.06 -2.24 5.31
C PHE A 242 15.61 -2.29 6.78
N ARG A 243 16.55 -2.40 7.71
CA ARG A 243 16.23 -2.33 9.14
C ARG A 243 16.15 -0.86 9.54
N SER A 244 15.06 -0.45 10.18
CA SER A 244 14.86 0.95 10.60
C SER A 244 15.94 1.44 11.57
N ILE A 245 16.48 0.55 12.40
CA ILE A 245 17.57 0.88 13.32
C ILE A 245 18.84 1.37 12.57
N ASP A 246 19.00 1.00 11.31
CA ASP A 246 20.14 1.43 10.51
C ASP A 246 20.03 2.91 10.06
N LEU A 247 18.84 3.54 10.21
CA LEU A 247 18.65 5.00 10.00
C LEU A 247 19.40 5.86 11.05
N GLU A 248 19.74 5.29 12.19
CA GLU A 248 20.58 5.95 13.18
C GLU A 248 22.06 6.05 12.72
N LYS A 249 22.46 5.16 11.80
CA LYS A 249 23.84 5.01 11.32
C LYS A 249 24.07 5.68 9.98
N VAL A 250 23.06 5.68 9.11
CA VAL A 250 23.16 6.18 7.73
C VAL A 250 21.88 6.92 7.33
N PRO A 251 21.96 8.03 6.56
CA PRO A 251 20.79 8.77 6.12
C PRO A 251 19.88 7.92 5.24
N LEU A 252 18.58 8.19 5.33
CA LEU A 252 17.52 7.51 4.55
C LEU A 252 17.82 7.49 3.04
N ARG A 253 18.37 8.58 2.47
CA ARG A 253 18.70 8.67 1.04
C ARG A 253 19.58 7.53 0.53
N MET A 254 20.44 6.95 1.39
CA MET A 254 21.34 5.86 0.98
C MET A 254 20.56 4.58 0.63
N PHE A 255 19.44 4.34 1.30
CA PHE A 255 18.56 3.20 1.00
C PHE A 255 17.75 3.39 -0.28
N PHE A 256 17.65 4.64 -0.77
CA PHE A 256 16.97 4.98 -2.02
C PHE A 256 17.89 5.05 -3.23
N THR A 257 19.21 5.27 -3.05
CA THR A 257 20.15 5.56 -4.15
C THR A 257 20.05 4.59 -5.31
N LYS A 258 20.07 3.28 -5.04
CA LYS A 258 19.95 2.27 -6.09
C LYS A 258 18.57 2.29 -6.76
N GLY A 259 17.52 2.45 -5.96
CA GLY A 259 16.15 2.60 -6.45
C GLY A 259 15.98 3.84 -7.32
N VAL A 260 16.48 4.99 -6.88
CA VAL A 260 16.47 6.24 -7.67
C VAL A 260 17.19 6.10 -9.01
N ASN A 261 18.33 5.41 -9.03
CA ASN A 261 19.05 5.13 -10.27
C ASN A 261 18.24 4.26 -11.23
N GLU A 262 17.57 3.24 -10.75
CA GLU A 262 16.68 2.41 -11.55
C GLU A 262 15.45 3.19 -12.05
N LEU A 263 14.85 4.00 -11.18
CA LEU A 263 13.71 4.85 -11.53
C LEU A 263 14.11 5.94 -12.54
N ASN A 264 15.29 6.53 -12.40
CA ASN A 264 15.82 7.46 -13.39
C ASN A 264 16.09 6.80 -14.74
N PHE A 265 16.57 5.54 -14.74
CA PHE A 265 16.67 4.77 -15.98
C PHE A 265 15.29 4.54 -16.60
N LEU A 266 14.29 4.17 -15.81
CA LEU A 266 12.91 4.03 -16.26
C LEU A 266 12.34 5.38 -16.73
N ALA A 267 12.62 6.49 -16.02
CA ALA A 267 12.19 7.84 -16.40
C ALA A 267 12.77 8.29 -17.74
N THR A 268 14.05 8.00 -18.02
CA THR A 268 14.63 8.26 -19.36
C THR A 268 13.96 7.40 -20.44
N SER A 269 13.30 6.32 -20.05
CA SER A 269 12.50 5.42 -20.89
C SER A 269 11.00 5.76 -20.87
N GLY A 270 10.56 6.79 -20.13
CA GLY A 270 9.19 7.29 -20.11
C GLY A 270 8.35 7.01 -18.86
N ILE A 271 8.96 6.78 -17.68
CA ILE A 271 8.23 6.52 -16.41
C ILE A 271 8.58 7.56 -15.35
N PRO A 272 7.71 8.56 -15.05
CA PRO A 272 7.91 9.52 -13.96
C PRO A 272 7.46 8.98 -12.59
N VAL A 273 8.01 9.55 -11.51
CA VAL A 273 7.83 9.07 -10.13
C VAL A 273 7.48 10.23 -9.19
N SER A 274 6.58 10.03 -8.22
CA SER A 274 6.25 10.98 -7.15
C SER A 274 6.21 10.34 -5.76
N THR A 275 6.53 11.11 -4.69
CA THR A 275 6.60 10.60 -3.29
C THR A 275 6.13 11.60 -2.24
N PRO A 276 5.68 11.17 -1.03
CA PRO A 276 5.50 12.01 0.15
C PRO A 276 6.69 11.93 1.13
N ASP A 277 7.07 13.05 1.75
CA ASP A 277 8.11 13.16 2.79
C ASP A 277 7.70 14.05 3.98
N GLY A 278 8.25 13.82 5.18
CA GLY A 278 7.85 14.47 6.43
C GLY A 278 8.78 15.59 6.94
N PHE A 279 8.25 16.55 7.74
CA PHE A 279 8.94 17.75 8.24
C PHE A 279 8.85 17.95 9.76
N THR A 280 9.66 18.83 10.36
CA THR A 280 9.91 18.95 11.80
C THR A 280 9.34 20.20 12.49
N ALA A 281 9.41 20.21 13.83
CA ALA A 281 8.58 20.91 14.81
C ALA A 281 8.36 22.45 14.71
N ASN A 282 9.28 23.28 14.21
CA ASN A 282 9.07 24.74 14.18
C ASN A 282 8.41 25.24 12.89
N TYR A 283 8.64 24.54 11.79
CA TYR A 283 8.03 24.77 10.47
C TYR A 283 7.45 23.44 10.00
N PRO A 284 6.26 23.08 10.46
CA PRO A 284 5.75 21.71 10.33
C PRO A 284 5.15 21.39 8.96
N CYS A 285 5.10 22.37 8.05
CA CYS A 285 4.48 22.19 6.74
C CYS A 285 5.51 21.95 5.62
N ARG A 286 5.29 20.91 4.85
CA ARG A 286 6.07 20.60 3.65
C ARG A 286 5.75 21.47 2.45
N PHE A 287 4.59 22.15 2.44
CA PHE A 287 4.13 22.96 1.33
C PHE A 287 4.40 24.45 1.50
N CYS A 288 4.50 24.95 2.74
CA CYS A 288 4.65 26.39 3.01
C CYS A 288 5.55 26.68 4.21
N HIS A 289 5.89 27.96 4.39
CA HIS A 289 6.76 28.49 5.45
C HIS A 289 5.96 28.90 6.71
N VAL A 290 4.89 28.17 7.06
CA VAL A 290 4.13 28.46 8.28
C VAL A 290 4.92 28.09 9.52
N LYS A 291 4.88 28.94 10.55
CA LYS A 291 5.39 28.61 11.89
C LYS A 291 4.33 27.92 12.72
N SER A 292 4.75 27.06 13.64
CA SER A 292 3.83 26.38 14.57
C SER A 292 2.91 27.35 15.32
N SER A 293 3.41 28.56 15.66
CA SER A 293 2.63 29.60 16.34
C SER A 293 1.58 30.31 15.46
N GLU A 294 1.68 30.16 14.15
CA GLU A 294 0.82 30.83 13.18
C GLU A 294 -0.27 29.90 12.61
N MET A 295 -0.15 28.59 12.82
CA MET A 295 -1.04 27.59 12.21
C MET A 295 -2.52 27.82 12.50
N SER A 296 -2.87 28.26 13.72
CA SER A 296 -4.26 28.51 14.13
C SER A 296 -4.90 29.70 13.43
N THR A 297 -4.14 30.57 12.78
CA THR A 297 -4.64 31.74 12.04
C THR A 297 -4.75 31.49 10.54
N ILE A 298 -4.21 30.38 10.05
CA ILE A 298 -4.22 30.02 8.64
C ILE A 298 -5.43 29.10 8.36
N LEU A 299 -6.41 29.63 7.68
CA LEU A 299 -7.63 28.89 7.30
C LEU A 299 -7.64 28.51 5.81
N LYS A 300 -6.90 29.23 4.96
CA LYS A 300 -6.85 29.03 3.51
C LYS A 300 -5.41 29.04 3.00
N GLU A 301 -5.13 28.28 1.93
CA GLU A 301 -3.80 28.27 1.31
C GLU A 301 -3.32 29.63 0.81
N SER A 302 -4.25 30.48 0.38
CA SER A 302 -3.96 31.85 -0.07
C SER A 302 -3.30 32.73 1.01
N GLN A 303 -3.40 32.37 2.27
CA GLN A 303 -2.72 33.01 3.40
C GLN A 303 -1.31 32.49 3.63
N CYS A 304 -0.91 31.43 2.93
CA CYS A 304 0.38 30.79 3.09
C CYS A 304 1.42 31.34 2.12
N LYS A 305 2.67 31.51 2.59
CA LYS A 305 3.83 31.64 1.71
C LYS A 305 4.26 30.24 1.29
N LEU A 306 3.87 29.80 0.09
CA LEU A 306 4.24 28.50 -0.43
C LEU A 306 5.76 28.39 -0.61
N ARG A 307 6.29 27.17 -0.45
CA ARG A 307 7.67 26.84 -0.82
C ARG A 307 7.76 26.69 -2.33
N ASP A 308 8.77 27.29 -2.92
CA ASP A 308 9.19 27.07 -4.30
C ASP A 308 10.62 26.50 -4.34
N GLU A 309 11.10 26.11 -5.51
CA GLU A 309 12.42 25.49 -5.65
C GLU A 309 13.53 26.42 -5.15
N THR A 310 13.43 27.72 -5.42
CA THR A 310 14.43 28.72 -5.00
C THR A 310 14.50 28.83 -3.48
N SER A 311 13.35 28.92 -2.82
CA SER A 311 13.25 28.97 -1.35
C SER A 311 13.69 27.65 -0.72
N TYR A 312 13.36 26.51 -1.31
CA TYR A 312 13.77 25.19 -0.83
C TYR A 312 15.31 25.01 -0.91
N GLN A 313 15.93 25.41 -2.02
CA GLN A 313 17.39 25.38 -2.15
C GLN A 313 18.07 26.34 -1.16
N SER A 314 17.50 27.54 -0.93
CA SER A 314 17.96 28.46 0.09
C SER A 314 17.87 27.88 1.50
N ASP A 315 16.76 27.20 1.80
CA ASP A 315 16.52 26.53 3.09
C ASP A 315 17.52 25.39 3.32
N LEU A 316 17.84 24.62 2.28
CA LEU A 316 18.87 23.57 2.33
C LEU A 316 20.27 24.14 2.59
N LEU A 317 20.63 25.26 1.91
CA LEU A 317 21.92 25.92 2.09
C LEU A 317 22.08 26.56 3.48
N ALA A 318 20.98 26.99 4.09
CA ALA A 318 20.99 27.57 5.43
C ALA A 318 21.32 26.51 6.52
N ASP A 319 21.13 25.24 6.25
CA ASP A 319 21.40 24.09 7.16
C ASP A 319 20.90 24.33 8.60
N ASP A 320 19.79 25.04 8.74
CA ASP A 320 19.18 25.40 10.03
C ASP A 320 17.73 24.92 10.09
N LEU A 321 17.59 23.67 10.54
CA LEU A 321 16.27 23.03 10.70
C LEU A 321 15.29 23.85 11.54
N LYS A 322 15.79 24.57 12.56
CA LYS A 322 14.93 25.35 13.45
C LYS A 322 14.37 26.60 12.78
N LYS A 323 15.09 27.16 11.80
CA LYS A 323 14.69 28.39 11.09
C LYS A 323 13.96 28.11 9.78
N THR A 324 14.21 26.97 9.14
CA THR A 324 13.69 26.69 7.79
C THR A 324 12.68 25.55 7.76
N GLY A 325 12.76 24.60 8.71
CA GLY A 325 12.02 23.36 8.69
C GLY A 325 12.59 22.31 7.73
N VAL A 326 13.69 22.63 7.03
CA VAL A 326 14.38 21.73 6.10
C VAL A 326 15.72 21.34 6.69
N ALA A 327 15.93 20.04 6.92
CA ALA A 327 17.16 19.54 7.54
C ALA A 327 18.19 19.04 6.54
N ARG A 328 17.72 18.39 5.48
CA ARG A 328 18.58 17.67 4.53
C ARG A 328 17.87 17.58 3.19
N GLN A 329 18.69 17.32 2.17
CA GLN A 329 18.18 16.98 0.85
C GLN A 329 17.31 15.71 0.92
N SER A 330 16.16 15.75 0.28
CA SER A 330 15.24 14.61 0.23
C SER A 330 15.89 13.41 -0.48
N ALA A 331 15.51 12.20 -0.09
CA ALA A 331 15.93 10.96 -0.72
C ALA A 331 15.57 10.88 -2.22
N ILE A 332 14.59 11.66 -2.65
CA ILE A 332 14.08 11.70 -4.02
C ILE A 332 14.55 12.91 -4.84
N SER A 333 15.38 13.78 -4.26
CA SER A 333 15.90 14.99 -4.98
C SER A 333 16.66 14.65 -6.25
N ASP A 334 17.21 13.45 -6.35
CA ASP A 334 17.97 12.99 -7.51
C ASP A 334 17.08 12.37 -8.62
N LEU A 335 15.75 12.39 -8.43
CA LEU A 335 14.81 11.94 -9.47
C LEU A 335 14.72 12.97 -10.61
N LYS A 336 14.83 12.49 -11.84
CA LYS A 336 14.77 13.34 -13.05
C LYS A 336 13.36 13.78 -13.44
N SER A 337 12.33 13.24 -12.82
CA SER A 337 10.92 13.50 -13.16
C SER A 337 10.39 14.83 -12.61
N GLY A 338 11.16 15.58 -11.84
CA GLY A 338 10.79 16.88 -11.28
C GLY A 338 11.49 17.17 -9.97
N SER A 339 11.29 18.39 -9.45
CA SER A 339 11.82 18.77 -8.15
C SER A 339 11.09 18.07 -7.00
N THR A 340 11.73 17.98 -5.84
CA THR A 340 11.14 17.38 -4.64
C THR A 340 9.76 17.97 -4.32
N LEU A 341 9.63 19.31 -4.34
CA LEU A 341 8.36 19.98 -4.02
C LEU A 341 7.23 19.71 -5.03
N GLU A 342 7.59 19.40 -6.27
CA GLU A 342 6.62 19.06 -7.31
C GLU A 342 6.12 17.62 -7.22
N LEU A 343 6.88 16.76 -6.55
CA LEU A 343 6.60 15.33 -6.43
C LEU A 343 5.91 14.95 -5.11
N ILE A 344 5.86 15.86 -4.12
CA ILE A 344 5.28 15.62 -2.81
C ILE A 344 3.75 15.73 -2.86
N GLY A 345 3.05 14.73 -2.30
CA GLY A 345 1.62 14.70 -2.08
C GLY A 345 1.22 14.78 -0.60
N VAL A 346 -0.05 14.51 -0.32
CA VAL A 346 -0.64 14.34 1.01
C VAL A 346 -0.98 12.86 1.22
N ASP A 347 -1.17 12.46 2.48
CA ASP A 347 -1.59 11.11 2.82
C ASP A 347 -2.80 11.12 3.76
N PRO A 348 -4.01 10.87 3.24
CA PRO A 348 -5.22 10.84 4.06
C PRO A 348 -5.18 9.84 5.22
N ALA A 349 -4.45 8.71 5.07
CA ALA A 349 -4.32 7.74 6.14
C ALA A 349 -3.67 8.33 7.38
N HIS A 350 -2.50 8.92 7.21
CA HIS A 350 -1.74 9.50 8.32
C HIS A 350 -2.22 10.90 8.71
N ASP A 351 -2.61 11.74 7.74
CA ASP A 351 -2.99 13.12 8.02
C ASP A 351 -4.37 13.19 8.69
N ILE A 352 -5.36 12.48 8.13
CA ILE A 352 -6.75 12.53 8.58
C ILE A 352 -7.03 11.42 9.60
N PHE A 353 -6.89 10.14 9.22
CA PHE A 353 -7.40 9.06 10.06
C PHE A 353 -6.54 8.80 11.31
N GLU A 354 -5.21 8.78 11.20
CA GLU A 354 -4.28 8.67 12.33
C GLU A 354 -3.85 10.04 12.89
N GLY A 355 -4.57 11.07 12.58
CA GLY A 355 -4.28 12.43 13.02
C GLY A 355 -5.50 13.19 13.45
N ILE A 356 -6.15 13.85 12.49
CA ILE A 356 -7.28 14.74 12.74
C ILE A 356 -8.43 13.98 13.41
N VAL A 357 -8.84 12.82 12.85
CA VAL A 357 -9.96 12.03 13.38
C VAL A 357 -9.71 11.57 14.80
N GLU A 358 -8.53 11.02 15.11
CA GLU A 358 -8.21 10.56 16.45
C GLU A 358 -8.26 11.68 17.50
N TYR A 359 -7.78 12.85 17.13
CA TYR A 359 -7.68 14.00 18.02
C TYR A 359 -9.01 14.73 18.15
N ASP A 360 -9.68 15.07 17.06
CA ASP A 360 -10.88 15.90 17.09
C ASP A 360 -12.12 15.13 17.59
N THR A 361 -12.24 13.84 17.23
CA THR A 361 -13.28 13.02 17.86
C THR A 361 -13.03 12.84 19.35
N GLY A 362 -11.77 12.82 19.78
CA GLY A 362 -11.41 12.83 21.20
C GLY A 362 -11.86 14.10 21.91
N LEU A 363 -11.68 15.27 21.30
CA LEU A 363 -12.16 16.56 21.81
C LEU A 363 -13.68 16.60 21.91
N ILE A 364 -14.36 16.22 20.82
CA ILE A 364 -15.83 16.25 20.72
C ILE A 364 -16.47 15.27 21.70
N LEU A 365 -15.97 14.02 21.77
CA LEU A 365 -16.52 13.04 22.70
C LEU A 365 -16.22 13.38 24.16
N HIS A 366 -15.06 14.00 24.45
CA HIS A 366 -14.80 14.53 25.79
C HIS A 366 -15.83 15.62 26.16
N GLN A 367 -16.15 16.52 25.23
CA GLN A 367 -17.16 17.54 25.45
C GLN A 367 -18.52 16.90 25.74
N PHE A 368 -18.99 15.96 24.93
CA PHE A 368 -20.31 15.35 25.06
C PHE A 368 -20.46 14.48 26.30
N ILE A 369 -19.39 13.77 26.72
CA ILE A 369 -19.44 12.81 27.82
C ILE A 369 -19.10 13.46 29.16
N GLU A 370 -18.02 14.27 29.22
CA GLU A 370 -17.48 14.78 30.48
C GLU A 370 -17.98 16.20 30.83
N ILE A 371 -18.42 16.98 29.85
CA ILE A 371 -18.82 18.38 30.05
C ILE A 371 -20.34 18.54 29.90
N ASP A 372 -20.90 18.09 28.78
CA ASP A 372 -22.32 18.29 28.45
C ASP A 372 -23.21 17.16 29.02
N ASP A 373 -22.64 16.02 29.41
CA ASP A 373 -23.31 14.83 29.95
C ASP A 373 -24.48 14.33 29.09
N PHE A 374 -24.30 14.36 27.75
CA PHE A 374 -25.36 13.92 26.82
C PHE A 374 -25.55 12.41 26.86
N PHE A 375 -24.49 11.65 27.06
CA PHE A 375 -24.47 10.20 27.15
C PHE A 375 -23.19 9.72 27.87
N THR A 376 -23.23 8.48 28.34
CA THR A 376 -22.08 7.87 29.03
C THR A 376 -21.14 7.16 28.06
N LEU A 377 -19.86 7.01 28.47
CA LEU A 377 -18.91 6.17 27.72
C LEU A 377 -19.37 4.70 27.60
N THR A 378 -20.09 4.18 28.62
CA THR A 378 -20.65 2.84 28.58
C THR A 378 -21.71 2.70 27.52
N GLU A 379 -22.57 3.70 27.36
CA GLU A 379 -23.59 3.73 26.31
C GLU A 379 -22.96 3.80 24.92
N LEU A 380 -22.00 4.70 24.71
CA LEU A 380 -21.24 4.77 23.44
C LEU A 380 -20.61 3.43 23.09
N ASN A 381 -19.88 2.81 24.03
CA ASN A 381 -19.23 1.52 23.80
C ASN A 381 -20.23 0.39 23.54
N SER A 382 -21.38 0.40 24.20
CA SER A 382 -22.45 -0.56 23.92
C SER A 382 -22.96 -0.42 22.47
N ARG A 383 -23.15 0.81 22.00
CA ARG A 383 -23.58 1.07 20.63
C ARG A 383 -22.48 0.67 19.63
N VAL A 384 -21.21 1.02 19.87
CA VAL A 384 -20.08 0.62 19.01
C VAL A 384 -19.99 -0.91 18.87
N GLN A 385 -20.17 -1.65 19.97
CA GLN A 385 -20.07 -3.11 19.95
C GLN A 385 -21.24 -3.80 19.26
N ASN A 386 -22.46 -3.25 19.37
CA ASN A 386 -23.68 -3.88 18.87
C ASN A 386 -24.13 -3.32 17.51
N PHE A 387 -23.44 -2.33 16.96
CA PHE A 387 -23.76 -1.76 15.65
C PHE A 387 -23.46 -2.76 14.53
N ASP A 388 -24.37 -2.87 13.59
CA ASP A 388 -24.17 -3.66 12.39
C ASP A 388 -23.39 -2.85 11.34
N TYR A 389 -22.09 -3.11 11.26
CA TYR A 389 -21.19 -2.48 10.26
C TYR A 389 -21.30 -3.13 8.88
N GLY A 390 -22.17 -4.12 8.69
CA GLY A 390 -22.28 -4.90 7.47
C GLY A 390 -21.30 -6.09 7.41
N PRO A 391 -21.57 -7.05 6.51
CA PRO A 391 -20.86 -8.33 6.47
C PRO A 391 -19.40 -8.22 5.99
N ASN A 392 -19.07 -7.17 5.26
CA ASN A 392 -17.75 -7.00 4.64
C ASN A 392 -16.80 -6.12 5.46
N GLU A 393 -17.27 -5.46 6.55
CA GLU A 393 -16.42 -4.61 7.38
C GLU A 393 -15.61 -5.45 8.37
N THR A 394 -14.30 -5.47 8.16
CA THR A 394 -13.35 -6.21 8.99
C THR A 394 -12.62 -5.32 10.01
N ASN A 395 -12.64 -4.00 9.83
CA ASN A 395 -11.92 -3.03 10.64
C ASN A 395 -12.86 -2.32 11.63
N LYS A 396 -13.68 -3.11 12.33
CA LYS A 396 -14.64 -2.58 13.32
C LYS A 396 -13.90 -1.86 14.44
N PRO A 397 -14.36 -0.66 14.85
CA PRO A 397 -13.71 0.08 15.92
C PRO A 397 -13.79 -0.66 17.25
N ARG A 398 -12.71 -0.58 18.03
CA ARG A 398 -12.65 -1.16 19.37
C ARG A 398 -13.34 -0.25 20.39
N PRO A 399 -13.79 -0.80 21.53
CA PRO A 399 -14.30 0.00 22.62
C PRO A 399 -13.29 1.05 23.08
N ILE A 400 -13.78 2.27 23.26
CA ILE A 400 -12.99 3.42 23.68
C ILE A 400 -12.73 3.33 25.18
N LYS A 401 -11.51 3.62 25.63
CA LYS A 401 -11.12 3.59 27.04
C LYS A 401 -11.33 4.96 27.68
N LEU A 402 -11.66 4.98 28.98
CA LEU A 402 -11.87 6.22 29.73
C LEU A 402 -10.66 7.17 29.68
N ASN A 403 -9.44 6.63 29.70
CA ASN A 403 -8.24 7.45 29.60
C ASN A 403 -8.09 8.13 28.23
N GLN A 404 -8.62 7.56 27.15
CA GLN A 404 -8.62 8.18 25.82
C GLN A 404 -9.57 9.39 25.78
N ILE A 405 -10.75 9.29 26.40
CA ILE A 405 -11.68 10.42 26.55
C ILE A 405 -11.03 11.53 27.39
N LYS A 406 -10.48 11.20 28.57
CA LYS A 406 -9.81 12.18 29.45
C LYS A 406 -8.60 12.85 28.79
N ASN A 407 -7.84 12.12 27.98
CA ASN A 407 -6.69 12.65 27.25
C ASN A 407 -7.10 13.32 25.92
N LYS A 408 -8.37 13.33 25.56
CA LYS A 408 -8.92 13.94 24.33
C LYS A 408 -8.22 13.40 23.07
N HIS A 409 -7.93 12.10 23.08
CA HIS A 409 -7.22 11.44 21.98
C HIS A 409 -7.63 9.97 21.87
N ILE A 410 -8.33 9.60 20.81
CA ILE A 410 -8.84 8.25 20.59
C ILE A 410 -7.93 7.53 19.62
N LYS A 411 -7.04 6.72 20.16
CA LYS A 411 -6.07 5.99 19.35
C LYS A 411 -6.71 4.76 18.67
N MET A 412 -6.72 4.78 17.36
CA MET A 412 -7.20 3.72 16.46
C MET A 412 -6.18 3.52 15.33
N SER A 413 -6.25 2.40 14.59
CA SER A 413 -5.57 2.32 13.29
C SER A 413 -6.33 3.18 12.26
N ALA A 414 -5.67 3.59 11.18
CA ALA A 414 -6.31 4.40 10.15
C ALA A 414 -7.61 3.76 9.61
N SER A 415 -7.62 2.45 9.42
CA SER A 415 -8.83 1.72 8.97
C SER A 415 -9.94 1.68 10.03
N GLU A 416 -9.61 1.51 11.32
CA GLU A 416 -10.58 1.58 12.41
C GLU A 416 -11.14 3.01 12.55
N ALA A 417 -10.28 4.04 12.44
CA ALA A 417 -10.68 5.44 12.49
C ALA A 417 -11.60 5.81 11.31
N PHE A 418 -11.30 5.29 10.12
CA PHE A 418 -12.17 5.46 8.95
C PHE A 418 -13.54 4.81 9.16
N CYS A 419 -13.60 3.59 9.65
CA CYS A 419 -14.86 2.92 9.97
C CYS A 419 -15.61 3.68 11.07
N PHE A 420 -14.93 4.14 12.11
CA PHE A 420 -15.52 4.86 13.22
C PHE A 420 -16.14 6.19 12.79
N ILE A 421 -15.38 7.05 12.10
CA ILE A 421 -15.86 8.39 11.69
C ILE A 421 -17.04 8.31 10.73
N ARG A 422 -17.07 7.31 9.85
CA ARG A 422 -18.20 7.09 8.93
C ARG A 422 -19.50 6.77 9.63
N ASN A 423 -19.43 6.02 10.73
CA ASN A 423 -20.60 5.51 11.43
C ASN A 423 -20.93 6.29 12.70
N LEU A 424 -20.07 7.21 13.15
CA LEU A 424 -20.25 7.93 14.41
C LEU A 424 -21.58 8.70 14.45
N GLY A 425 -21.99 9.30 13.32
CA GLY A 425 -23.26 9.98 13.21
C GLY A 425 -24.47 9.06 13.47
N LEU A 426 -24.39 7.79 13.06
CA LEU A 426 -25.42 6.78 13.31
C LEU A 426 -25.34 6.22 14.75
N LEU A 427 -24.16 6.26 15.34
CA LEU A 427 -23.93 5.75 16.68
C LEU A 427 -24.45 6.68 17.79
N ILE A 428 -24.34 8.01 17.62
CA ILE A 428 -24.65 8.98 18.70
C ILE A 428 -25.52 10.15 18.26
N GLY A 429 -25.89 10.27 16.97
CA GLY A 429 -26.60 11.45 16.48
C GLY A 429 -27.98 11.68 17.10
N ASP A 430 -28.63 10.62 17.59
CA ASP A 430 -29.90 10.69 18.34
C ASP A 430 -29.72 11.16 19.79
N LEU A 431 -28.49 11.10 20.33
CA LEU A 431 -28.17 11.50 21.71
C LEU A 431 -27.73 12.96 21.80
N VAL A 432 -27.33 13.58 20.70
CA VAL A 432 -26.82 14.95 20.67
C VAL A 432 -27.97 15.91 20.33
N PRO A 433 -28.15 17.01 21.10
CA PRO A 433 -29.17 18.01 20.79
C PRO A 433 -28.98 18.63 19.40
N ARG A 434 -30.10 18.90 18.73
CA ARG A 434 -30.09 19.66 17.48
C ARG A 434 -29.47 21.05 17.69
N ALA A 435 -28.77 21.57 16.69
CA ALA A 435 -28.07 22.86 16.74
C ALA A 435 -26.94 22.95 17.80
N ASN A 436 -26.26 21.85 18.08
CA ASN A 436 -25.05 21.84 18.89
C ASN A 436 -23.81 22.19 18.06
N GLU A 437 -23.03 23.19 18.47
CA GLU A 437 -21.89 23.70 17.69
C GLU A 437 -20.75 22.66 17.54
N HIS A 438 -20.54 21.82 18.54
CA HIS A 438 -19.53 20.73 18.48
C HIS A 438 -20.00 19.61 17.52
N TRP A 439 -21.33 19.40 17.43
CA TRP A 439 -21.89 18.50 16.46
C TRP A 439 -21.76 19.04 15.03
N ASP A 440 -21.99 20.34 14.84
CA ASP A 440 -21.77 20.99 13.53
C ASP A 440 -20.30 20.91 13.09
N LEU A 441 -19.36 21.02 14.03
CA LEU A 441 -17.93 20.79 13.75
C LEU A 441 -17.69 19.36 13.25
N PHE A 442 -18.28 18.36 13.90
CA PHE A 442 -18.18 16.95 13.48
C PHE A 442 -18.76 16.75 12.06
N ILE A 443 -19.95 17.31 11.77
CA ILE A 443 -20.58 17.21 10.46
C ILE A 443 -19.70 17.84 9.38
N THR A 444 -19.14 19.02 9.64
CA THR A 444 -18.24 19.71 8.70
C THR A 444 -16.98 18.86 8.42
N LEU A 445 -16.39 18.25 9.46
CA LEU A 445 -15.26 17.31 9.29
C LEU A 445 -15.67 16.10 8.44
N ARG A 446 -16.87 15.57 8.69
CA ARG A 446 -17.39 14.40 7.98
C ARG A 446 -17.57 14.66 6.49
N GLU A 447 -18.09 15.85 6.13
CA GLU A 447 -18.23 16.29 4.74
C GLU A 447 -16.86 16.44 4.05
N ILE A 448 -15.85 17.01 4.74
CA ILE A 448 -14.48 17.07 4.22
C ILE A 448 -13.97 15.67 3.92
N ILE A 449 -14.16 14.72 4.86
CA ILE A 449 -13.72 13.34 4.70
C ILE A 449 -14.43 12.68 3.50
N ASP A 450 -15.72 12.89 3.32
CA ASP A 450 -16.47 12.30 2.19
C ASP A 450 -15.91 12.74 0.84
N ILE A 451 -15.55 14.02 0.70
CA ILE A 451 -14.91 14.52 -0.52
C ILE A 451 -13.50 13.92 -0.68
N VAL A 452 -12.71 13.88 0.38
CA VAL A 452 -11.31 13.41 0.34
C VAL A 452 -11.20 11.93 0.04
N VAL A 453 -12.13 11.11 0.55
CA VAL A 453 -12.10 9.65 0.30
C VAL A 453 -12.80 9.27 -1.01
N SER A 454 -13.40 10.21 -1.70
CA SER A 454 -14.01 9.93 -3.00
C SER A 454 -12.95 9.49 -4.00
N PRO A 455 -13.14 8.35 -4.68
CA PRO A 455 -12.26 7.91 -5.76
C PRO A 455 -12.44 8.74 -7.04
N ILE A 456 -13.45 9.58 -7.07
CA ILE A 456 -13.84 10.44 -8.21
C ILE A 456 -14.11 11.83 -7.67
N VAL A 457 -13.52 12.84 -8.29
CA VAL A 457 -13.62 14.24 -7.84
C VAL A 457 -13.97 15.14 -9.02
N ASP A 458 -15.08 15.85 -8.92
CA ASP A 458 -15.39 16.97 -9.81
C ASP A 458 -14.47 18.16 -9.46
N VAL A 459 -13.93 18.83 -10.47
CA VAL A 459 -13.00 19.96 -10.25
C VAL A 459 -13.70 21.11 -9.52
N ASP A 460 -15.00 21.33 -9.73
CA ASP A 460 -15.77 22.40 -9.08
C ASP A 460 -15.96 22.14 -7.57
N ILE A 461 -16.03 20.88 -7.14
CA ILE A 461 -16.15 20.54 -5.72
C ILE A 461 -14.90 20.93 -4.92
N LEU A 462 -13.75 21.11 -5.58
CA LEU A 462 -12.51 21.52 -4.91
C LEU A 462 -12.57 22.95 -4.37
N ASN A 463 -13.35 23.83 -4.99
CA ASN A 463 -13.60 25.18 -4.48
C ASN A 463 -14.53 25.14 -3.25
N TYR A 464 -15.50 24.23 -3.26
CA TYR A 464 -16.34 23.96 -2.09
C TYR A 464 -15.50 23.35 -0.95
N LEU A 465 -14.64 22.39 -1.25
CA LEU A 465 -13.72 21.79 -0.27
C LEU A 465 -12.83 22.86 0.40
N GLU A 466 -12.30 23.83 -0.36
CA GLU A 466 -11.52 24.95 0.22
C GLU A 466 -12.34 25.75 1.22
N SER A 467 -13.59 26.05 0.88
CA SER A 467 -14.51 26.80 1.75
C SER A 467 -14.89 26.01 3.00
N LEU A 468 -15.15 24.73 2.84
CA LEU A 468 -15.50 23.81 3.92
C LEU A 468 -14.34 23.60 4.91
N ILE A 469 -13.11 23.50 4.40
CA ILE A 469 -11.90 23.43 5.24
C ILE A 469 -11.70 24.71 6.04
N ALA A 470 -11.92 25.88 5.41
CA ALA A 470 -11.81 27.16 6.10
C ALA A 470 -12.86 27.31 7.21
N GLU A 471 -14.09 26.88 6.96
CA GLU A 471 -15.18 26.84 7.94
C GLU A 471 -14.84 25.91 9.11
N TYR A 472 -14.40 24.68 8.80
CA TYR A 472 -14.02 23.70 9.80
C TYR A 472 -12.91 24.20 10.72
N LEU A 473 -11.81 24.72 10.17
CA LEU A 473 -10.69 25.26 10.95
C LEU A 473 -11.11 26.48 11.79
N GLY A 474 -12.01 27.34 11.26
CA GLY A 474 -12.58 28.46 11.99
C GLY A 474 -13.43 28.00 13.19
N LYS A 475 -14.34 27.02 12.97
CA LYS A 475 -15.13 26.39 14.05
C LYS A 475 -14.24 25.73 15.09
N LEU A 476 -13.24 24.95 14.65
CA LEU A 476 -12.33 24.24 15.55
C LEU A 476 -11.58 25.21 16.48
N THR A 477 -11.03 26.30 15.93
CA THR A 477 -10.29 27.31 16.71
C THR A 477 -11.19 28.13 17.64
N SER A 478 -12.46 28.33 17.28
CA SER A 478 -13.43 29.04 18.13
C SER A 478 -13.90 28.21 19.32
N LEU A 479 -14.13 26.91 19.10
CA LEU A 479 -14.64 26.00 20.12
C LEU A 479 -13.55 25.47 21.05
N PHE A 480 -12.35 25.25 20.53
CA PHE A 480 -11.25 24.65 21.30
C PHE A 480 -9.97 25.49 21.21
N LYS A 481 -9.45 25.94 22.35
CA LYS A 481 -8.18 26.68 22.39
C LYS A 481 -7.00 25.76 22.16
N ASP A 482 -5.98 26.27 21.45
CA ASP A 482 -4.68 25.59 21.23
C ASP A 482 -4.80 24.16 20.65
N CYS A 483 -5.87 23.91 19.91
CA CYS A 483 -6.19 22.58 19.38
C CYS A 483 -5.53 22.27 18.03
N VAL A 484 -5.13 23.29 17.26
CA VAL A 484 -4.59 23.10 15.91
C VAL A 484 -3.24 22.40 15.95
N LYS A 485 -3.18 21.23 15.30
CA LYS A 485 -1.95 20.42 15.13
C LYS A 485 -1.40 20.57 13.71
N PRO A 486 -0.15 20.19 13.46
CA PRO A 486 0.43 20.25 12.11
C PRO A 486 -0.42 19.59 11.02
N LYS A 487 -1.09 18.48 11.35
CA LYS A 487 -1.96 17.76 10.41
C LYS A 487 -3.19 18.56 9.99
N HIS A 488 -3.77 19.36 10.89
CA HIS A 488 -4.85 20.30 10.53
C HIS A 488 -4.39 21.34 9.50
N HIS A 489 -3.16 21.85 9.66
CA HIS A 489 -2.61 22.83 8.72
C HIS A 489 -2.32 22.25 7.33
N LEU A 490 -2.27 20.94 7.16
CA LEU A 490 -2.15 20.34 5.83
C LEU A 490 -3.44 20.44 5.01
N LEU A 491 -4.61 20.49 5.65
CA LEU A 491 -5.92 20.53 4.96
C LEU A 491 -6.05 21.68 3.95
N PRO A 492 -5.64 22.94 4.23
CA PRO A 492 -5.70 24.04 3.26
C PRO A 492 -5.00 23.74 1.93
N HIS A 493 -4.02 22.81 1.91
CA HIS A 493 -3.31 22.43 0.69
C HIS A 493 -4.00 21.31 -0.11
N TYR A 494 -4.98 20.62 0.47
CA TYR A 494 -5.66 19.48 -0.15
C TYR A 494 -6.33 19.82 -1.49
N PRO A 495 -7.07 20.95 -1.65
CA PRO A 495 -7.68 21.29 -2.93
C PRO A 495 -6.66 21.44 -4.06
N ARG A 496 -5.52 22.11 -3.79
CA ARG A 496 -4.43 22.25 -4.77
C ARG A 496 -3.77 20.91 -5.08
N VAL A 497 -3.53 20.09 -4.07
CA VAL A 497 -2.95 18.75 -4.26
C VAL A 497 -3.88 17.90 -5.11
N SER A 498 -5.19 17.94 -4.89
CA SER A 498 -6.17 17.23 -5.71
C SER A 498 -6.17 17.69 -7.17
N LYS A 499 -6.11 18.99 -7.44
CA LYS A 499 -5.96 19.52 -8.83
C LYS A 499 -4.70 19.02 -9.51
N ARG A 500 -3.59 18.87 -8.74
CA ARG A 500 -2.29 18.45 -9.28
C ARG A 500 -2.19 16.94 -9.49
N PHE A 501 -2.73 16.16 -8.56
CA PHE A 501 -2.50 14.71 -8.50
C PHE A 501 -3.76 13.86 -8.71
N GLY A 502 -4.92 14.49 -8.96
CA GLY A 502 -6.20 13.78 -9.04
C GLY A 502 -6.79 13.47 -7.65
N PRO A 503 -7.70 12.49 -7.54
CA PRO A 503 -8.36 12.18 -6.28
C PRO A 503 -7.36 11.85 -5.17
N ILE A 504 -7.46 12.56 -4.04
CA ILE A 504 -6.52 12.45 -2.91
C ILE A 504 -6.51 11.02 -2.33
N TRP A 505 -7.66 10.34 -2.36
CA TRP A 505 -7.76 8.96 -1.89
C TRP A 505 -6.75 8.00 -2.54
N HIS A 506 -6.38 8.25 -3.80
CA HIS A 506 -5.39 7.45 -4.51
C HIS A 506 -3.97 7.63 -3.97
N LEU A 507 -3.73 8.68 -3.20
CA LEU A 507 -2.45 8.93 -2.51
C LEU A 507 -2.37 8.26 -1.14
N SER A 508 -3.46 7.63 -0.67
CA SER A 508 -3.53 7.01 0.65
C SER A 508 -2.61 5.79 0.78
N THR A 509 -1.84 5.74 1.87
CA THR A 509 -0.93 4.63 2.20
C THR A 509 -1.63 3.40 2.79
N LEU A 510 -2.93 3.45 3.11
CA LEU A 510 -3.69 2.33 3.69
C LEU A 510 -3.47 1.00 2.97
N ARG A 511 -3.33 1.03 1.64
CA ARG A 511 -3.08 -0.16 0.83
C ARG A 511 -1.66 -0.69 1.01
N CYS A 512 -0.68 0.19 1.17
CA CYS A 512 0.71 -0.18 1.45
C CYS A 512 0.84 -0.79 2.84
N GLU A 513 0.11 -0.29 3.83
CA GLU A 513 0.03 -0.90 5.16
C GLU A 513 -0.58 -2.31 5.10
N SER A 514 -1.59 -2.53 4.26
CA SER A 514 -2.13 -3.87 4.01
C SER A 514 -1.08 -4.82 3.44
N LYS A 515 -0.14 -4.32 2.62
CA LYS A 515 1.02 -5.09 2.14
C LYS A 515 1.95 -5.50 3.27
N ASN A 516 2.14 -4.64 4.28
CA ASN A 516 2.96 -4.94 5.46
C ASN A 516 2.48 -6.18 6.21
N ARG A 517 1.17 -6.46 6.23
CA ARG A 517 0.60 -7.66 6.87
C ARG A 517 1.20 -8.95 6.33
N ILE A 518 1.41 -9.03 5.02
CA ILE A 518 2.00 -10.21 4.36
C ILE A 518 3.44 -10.42 4.86
N SER A 519 4.22 -9.35 4.92
CA SER A 519 5.59 -9.38 5.45
C SER A 519 5.63 -9.75 6.94
N LYS A 520 4.69 -9.23 7.75
CA LYS A 520 4.56 -9.59 9.17
C LYS A 520 4.28 -11.09 9.35
N LEU A 521 3.36 -11.66 8.57
CA LEU A 521 3.09 -13.11 8.60
C LEU A 521 4.34 -13.93 8.26
N ALA A 522 5.08 -13.56 7.20
CA ALA A 522 6.30 -14.23 6.81
C ALA A 522 7.41 -14.11 7.88
N ALA A 523 7.52 -12.96 8.54
CA ALA A 523 8.45 -12.75 9.64
C ALA A 523 8.11 -13.62 10.86
N HIS A 524 6.83 -13.74 11.21
CA HIS A 524 6.38 -14.60 12.30
C HIS A 524 6.64 -16.09 12.02
N ALA A 525 6.40 -16.54 10.79
CA ALA A 525 6.64 -17.92 10.39
C ALA A 525 8.13 -18.29 10.45
N SER A 526 9.01 -17.40 9.99
CA SER A 526 10.44 -17.73 9.81
C SER A 526 11.21 -17.94 11.10
N ARG A 527 10.79 -17.37 12.23
CA ARG A 527 11.45 -17.37 13.56
C ARG A 527 12.93 -16.98 13.57
N ASN A 528 13.61 -16.97 12.43
CA ASN A 528 15.01 -16.57 12.27
C ASN A 528 15.11 -15.06 12.08
N ARG A 529 15.77 -14.36 13.00
CA ARG A 529 15.89 -12.90 13.03
C ARG A 529 17.26 -12.37 12.57
N GLN A 530 18.20 -13.24 12.23
CA GLN A 530 19.57 -12.81 11.88
C GLN A 530 19.61 -11.93 10.62
N ASN A 531 18.89 -12.32 9.56
CA ASN A 531 18.77 -11.52 8.34
C ASN A 531 17.31 -11.50 7.87
N ILE A 532 16.48 -10.83 8.66
CA ILE A 532 15.02 -10.78 8.42
C ILE A 532 14.69 -10.09 7.08
N THR A 533 15.40 -9.02 6.72
CA THR A 533 15.17 -8.30 5.46
C THR A 533 15.40 -9.20 4.25
N LYS A 534 16.47 -10.00 4.24
CA LYS A 534 16.74 -10.98 3.18
C LYS A 534 15.67 -12.07 3.11
N THR A 535 15.25 -12.57 4.27
CA THR A 535 14.20 -13.59 4.35
C THR A 535 12.89 -13.08 3.76
N LEU A 536 12.48 -11.85 4.13
CA LEU A 536 11.28 -11.20 3.62
C LEU A 536 11.40 -10.89 2.13
N ALA A 537 12.57 -10.45 1.68
CA ALA A 537 12.82 -10.14 0.28
C ALA A 537 12.68 -11.38 -0.62
N ILE A 538 13.31 -12.49 -0.25
CA ILE A 538 13.19 -13.76 -0.99
C ILE A 538 11.72 -14.21 -0.99
N LYS A 539 11.03 -14.14 0.16
CA LYS A 539 9.63 -14.55 0.26
C LYS A 539 8.72 -13.72 -0.62
N SER A 540 8.91 -12.40 -0.66
CA SER A 540 8.15 -11.50 -1.53
C SER A 540 8.37 -11.79 -3.01
N GLN A 541 9.61 -12.10 -3.42
CA GLN A 541 9.91 -12.46 -4.81
C GLN A 541 9.33 -13.83 -5.19
N LEU A 542 9.27 -14.78 -4.26
CA LEU A 542 8.60 -16.06 -4.48
C LEU A 542 7.08 -15.89 -4.67
N GLN A 543 6.46 -14.96 -3.96
CA GLN A 543 5.05 -14.61 -4.16
C GLN A 543 4.81 -14.02 -5.56
N ALA A 544 5.68 -13.13 -6.01
CA ALA A 544 5.62 -12.58 -7.35
C ALA A 544 5.86 -13.68 -8.41
N SER A 545 6.81 -14.58 -8.17
CA SER A 545 7.14 -15.70 -9.06
C SER A 545 5.95 -16.65 -9.22
N ASP A 546 5.26 -17.03 -8.13
CA ASP A 546 4.06 -17.88 -8.19
C ASP A 546 2.97 -17.25 -9.07
N ARG A 547 2.76 -15.96 -8.92
CA ARG A 547 1.80 -15.22 -9.74
C ARG A 547 2.19 -15.19 -11.22
N PHE A 548 3.45 -14.92 -11.51
CA PHE A 548 3.96 -14.90 -12.89
C PHE A 548 3.93 -16.30 -13.54
N LEU A 549 4.18 -17.35 -12.76
CA LEU A 549 4.16 -18.72 -13.24
C LEU A 549 2.73 -19.18 -13.57
N ARG A 550 1.74 -18.81 -12.73
CA ARG A 550 0.33 -19.12 -13.00
C ARG A 550 -0.16 -18.44 -14.27
N ASN A 551 0.40 -17.26 -14.57
CA ASN A 551 0.07 -16.49 -15.77
C ASN A 551 -1.46 -16.40 -15.99
N GLU A 552 -2.20 -16.30 -14.88
CA GLU A 552 -3.66 -16.23 -14.90
C GLU A 552 -4.05 -14.97 -15.66
N ASN A 553 -4.87 -15.16 -16.70
CA ASN A 553 -5.44 -14.06 -17.46
C ASN A 553 -6.21 -13.16 -16.45
N LEU A 554 -5.71 -11.94 -16.27
CA LEU A 554 -6.37 -10.92 -15.46
C LEU A 554 -7.44 -10.22 -16.32
N GLU A 555 -8.29 -10.99 -17.01
CA GLU A 555 -9.48 -10.42 -17.61
C GLU A 555 -10.26 -9.69 -16.50
N LEU A 556 -10.56 -8.44 -16.79
CA LEU A 556 -11.43 -7.64 -15.95
C LEU A 556 -12.78 -8.35 -15.94
N LYS A 557 -13.05 -9.08 -14.87
CA LYS A 557 -14.37 -9.67 -14.69
C LYS A 557 -15.33 -8.51 -14.52
N LEU A 558 -16.25 -8.35 -15.45
CA LEU A 558 -17.47 -7.61 -15.21
C LEU A 558 -18.09 -8.19 -13.94
N TYR A 559 -18.42 -7.33 -12.96
CA TYR A 559 -19.03 -7.78 -11.73
C TYR A 559 -20.29 -8.58 -12.10
N GLU A 560 -20.30 -9.88 -11.82
CA GLU A 560 -21.54 -10.61 -11.71
C GLU A 560 -22.20 -10.10 -10.42
N TYR A 561 -23.23 -9.28 -10.59
CA TYR A 561 -24.08 -8.89 -9.47
C TYR A 561 -24.71 -10.17 -8.89
N GLN A 562 -24.27 -10.58 -7.71
CA GLN A 562 -25.04 -11.52 -6.91
C GLN A 562 -26.34 -10.79 -6.54
N THR A 563 -27.45 -11.33 -7.03
CA THR A 563 -28.84 -11.03 -6.67
C THR A 563 -29.06 -9.75 -5.86
N SER A 564 -29.46 -8.66 -6.56
CA SER A 564 -30.00 -7.48 -5.89
C SER A 564 -31.39 -7.83 -5.31
N GLU A 565 -31.55 -7.78 -4.01
CA GLU A 565 -32.89 -7.71 -3.40
C GLU A 565 -33.45 -6.31 -3.66
N THR A 566 -34.58 -6.24 -4.30
CA THR A 566 -35.30 -4.98 -4.52
C THR A 566 -35.93 -4.58 -3.18
N LEU A 567 -35.30 -3.69 -2.43
CA LEU A 567 -35.91 -3.06 -1.26
C LEU A 567 -36.96 -2.05 -1.73
N LYS A 568 -38.18 -2.15 -1.25
CA LYS A 568 -39.18 -1.09 -1.48
C LYS A 568 -38.79 0.12 -0.63
N VAL A 569 -38.96 1.33 -1.16
CA VAL A 569 -38.69 2.59 -0.45
C VAL A 569 -39.45 2.65 0.89
N THR A 570 -40.58 1.95 1.01
CA THR A 570 -41.36 1.79 2.24
C THR A 570 -40.66 0.96 3.33
N ASP A 571 -39.65 0.16 2.99
CA ASP A 571 -38.94 -0.73 3.90
C ASP A 571 -37.67 -0.09 4.46
N LEU A 572 -37.33 1.13 4.00
CA LEU A 572 -36.24 1.92 4.56
C LEU A 572 -36.73 2.60 5.85
N PRO A 573 -35.96 2.52 6.96
CA PRO A 573 -36.30 3.25 8.17
C PRO A 573 -36.45 4.73 7.83
N ASN A 574 -37.39 5.42 8.53
CA ASN A 574 -37.74 6.83 8.36
C ASN A 574 -36.52 7.76 8.48
N MET A 575 -35.63 7.71 7.53
CA MET A 575 -34.59 8.71 7.32
C MET A 575 -35.17 9.76 6.36
N HIS A 576 -34.92 11.02 6.66
CA HIS A 576 -35.35 12.19 5.85
C HIS A 576 -34.80 12.23 4.39
N LEU A 577 -34.39 11.10 3.86
CA LEU A 577 -33.98 10.84 2.47
C LEU A 577 -35.17 10.66 1.50
N SER A 578 -36.40 10.58 2.01
CA SER A 578 -37.57 10.20 1.21
C SER A 578 -37.97 11.21 0.12
N GLN A 579 -37.56 12.46 0.20
CA GLN A 579 -37.88 13.48 -0.84
C GLN A 579 -36.88 13.44 -2.02
N HIS A 580 -35.61 13.13 -1.78
CA HIS A 580 -34.62 13.07 -2.85
C HIS A 580 -34.55 11.70 -3.57
N LEU A 581 -34.93 10.62 -2.90
CA LEU A 581 -34.93 9.27 -3.51
C LEU A 581 -36.16 9.01 -4.41
N SER A 582 -37.22 9.79 -4.30
CA SER A 582 -38.38 9.69 -5.21
C SER A 582 -38.11 10.23 -6.62
N GLU A 583 -37.08 11.03 -6.81
CA GLU A 583 -36.67 11.60 -8.09
C GLU A 583 -35.54 10.83 -8.78
N CYS A 584 -34.84 9.95 -8.09
CA CYS A 584 -33.85 9.04 -8.68
C CYS A 584 -34.53 7.77 -9.14
N SER A 585 -34.62 7.54 -10.44
CA SER A 585 -35.00 6.24 -10.97
C SER A 585 -33.90 5.25 -10.60
N ILE A 586 -34.24 4.25 -9.74
CA ILE A 586 -33.34 3.20 -9.23
C ILE A 586 -32.91 2.22 -10.36
N ASN A 587 -32.82 2.66 -11.59
CA ASN A 587 -32.34 1.88 -12.72
C ASN A 587 -30.89 2.21 -13.12
N ASP A 588 -30.25 3.16 -12.45
CA ASP A 588 -28.83 3.47 -12.68
C ASP A 588 -27.99 2.83 -11.57
N THR A 589 -27.39 1.74 -11.92
CA THR A 589 -26.40 0.93 -11.24
C THR A 589 -25.32 1.76 -10.57
N TRP A 590 -25.17 1.61 -9.26
CA TRP A 590 -24.01 2.01 -8.47
C TRP A 590 -22.96 0.93 -8.47
#